data_dc355551f80a62e9dfe40758fa00656a
#
_entry.id   dc355551f80a62e9dfe40758fa00656a
#
_cell.length_a   1.000
_cell.length_b   1.000
_cell.length_c   1.000
_cell.angle_alpha   90.00
_cell.angle_beta   90.00
_cell.angle_gamma   90.00
#
_symmetry.space_group_name_H-M   'P 1'
#
loop_
_entity.id
_entity.type
_entity.pdbx_description
1 polymer ?
#
loop_
_entity_poly.entity_id
_entity_poly.type
_entity_poly.pdbx_seq_one_letter_code
_entity_poly.pdbx_strand_id
1 'polypeptide(L)'
;MGVLEMRLAVIGLGRMGANISRRLMRGGHQVVAYDRNQDSVRELAGEGATGVASLAEVVDALDAPRIFWVMLPAGAPTEETIAALAAAAQPGDVIIDGGNTFFKDDIRRYRECAGHGVHYVDVGTSGGVWGLERGYCLMIGGDKQVVDLLDPIFDTLAPGYGTIPRTPGRDGGDDRAERGYIHAGPAGAGHFVKMVHNGIEYGLMQAYAEGFDILRGRASDKLAEDQRFTVNMPDIAEVWRRGSVISSWLLDLCALELAADHDLHQFSGHVADSGEGQWTVNAAMEEAVPANVLTAALFARYRSRTEDSFADKLLSAMRFGFGGHVEIPQ
;
A
#
# COMPACT_ATOMS: atom_id res chain seq x y z
N MET A 1 -11.51 27.86 -6.89
CA MET A 1 -12.02 27.29 -8.15
C MET A 1 -12.71 25.99 -7.76
N GLY A 2 -13.95 25.72 -8.20
CA GLY A 2 -14.59 24.43 -7.94
C GLY A 2 -13.82 23.31 -8.63
N VAL A 3 -13.72 22.14 -8.00
CA VAL A 3 -13.14 20.94 -8.63
C VAL A 3 -13.95 20.63 -9.88
N LEU A 4 -13.29 20.31 -10.98
CA LEU A 4 -13.98 19.90 -12.21
C LEU A 4 -14.64 18.53 -11.92
N GLU A 5 -15.96 18.48 -11.99
CA GLU A 5 -16.72 17.25 -11.81
C GLU A 5 -16.38 16.26 -12.92
N MET A 6 -16.05 15.02 -12.53
CA MET A 6 -15.80 13.92 -13.45
C MET A 6 -16.71 12.73 -13.10
N ARG A 7 -17.03 11.93 -14.11
CA ARG A 7 -17.77 10.67 -13.95
C ARG A 7 -16.87 9.49 -14.26
N LEU A 8 -16.77 8.53 -13.33
CA LEU A 8 -15.89 7.37 -13.47
C LEU A 8 -16.51 6.14 -12.83
N ALA A 9 -16.07 4.96 -13.27
CA ALA A 9 -16.40 3.72 -12.58
C ALA A 9 -15.31 3.35 -11.59
N VAL A 10 -15.71 2.79 -10.44
CA VAL A 10 -14.83 2.11 -9.49
C VAL A 10 -15.23 0.63 -9.45
N ILE A 11 -14.26 -0.24 -9.78
CA ILE A 11 -14.42 -1.69 -9.91
C ILE A 11 -13.60 -2.37 -8.82
N GLY A 12 -14.30 -3.08 -7.93
CA GLY A 12 -13.72 -3.62 -6.70
C GLY A 12 -13.98 -2.69 -5.52
N LEU A 13 -14.96 -3.06 -4.69
CA LEU A 13 -15.47 -2.26 -3.58
C LEU A 13 -15.08 -2.85 -2.22
N GLY A 14 -13.89 -3.45 -2.14
CA GLY A 14 -13.27 -3.77 -0.87
C GLY A 14 -13.01 -2.48 -0.06
N ARG A 15 -12.39 -2.61 1.12
CA ARG A 15 -12.15 -1.46 2.03
C ARG A 15 -11.54 -0.24 1.32
N MET A 16 -10.57 -0.45 0.42
CA MET A 16 -9.92 0.64 -0.30
C MET A 16 -10.84 1.23 -1.38
N GLY A 17 -11.40 0.40 -2.27
CA GLY A 17 -12.24 0.87 -3.38
C GLY A 17 -13.51 1.57 -2.91
N ALA A 18 -14.16 1.07 -1.85
CA ALA A 18 -15.30 1.74 -1.25
C ALA A 18 -14.92 3.12 -0.68
N ASN A 19 -13.79 3.23 0.02
CA ASN A 19 -13.33 4.50 0.58
C ASN A 19 -12.89 5.50 -0.50
N ILE A 20 -12.25 5.03 -1.57
CA ILE A 20 -11.93 5.85 -2.75
C ILE A 20 -13.24 6.38 -3.36
N SER A 21 -14.24 5.53 -3.56
CA SER A 21 -15.56 5.93 -4.10
C SER A 21 -16.22 7.00 -3.23
N ARG A 22 -16.22 6.81 -1.90
CA ARG A 22 -16.77 7.79 -0.95
C ARG A 22 -16.06 9.13 -1.01
N ARG A 23 -14.72 9.10 -1.07
CA ARG A 23 -13.92 10.32 -1.14
C ARG A 23 -14.14 11.06 -2.46
N LEU A 24 -14.24 10.36 -3.58
CA LEU A 24 -14.58 10.93 -4.88
C LEU A 24 -15.96 11.59 -4.87
N MET A 25 -16.97 10.91 -4.34
CA MET A 25 -18.33 11.47 -4.22
C MET A 25 -18.37 12.70 -3.29
N ARG A 26 -17.63 12.68 -2.17
CA ARG A 26 -17.47 13.86 -1.29
C ARG A 26 -16.83 15.06 -2.00
N GLY A 27 -15.95 14.79 -2.96
CA GLY A 27 -15.32 15.79 -3.81
C GLY A 27 -16.17 16.26 -5.00
N GLY A 28 -17.38 15.74 -5.16
CA GLY A 28 -18.33 16.14 -6.19
C GLY A 28 -18.24 15.34 -7.50
N HIS A 29 -17.47 14.26 -7.53
CA HIS A 29 -17.43 13.36 -8.69
C HIS A 29 -18.60 12.37 -8.68
N GLN A 30 -19.03 11.92 -9.86
CA GLN A 30 -20.04 10.87 -10.02
C GLN A 30 -19.37 9.50 -10.14
N VAL A 31 -19.77 8.55 -9.28
CA VAL A 31 -19.19 7.22 -9.24
C VAL A 31 -20.20 6.17 -9.71
N VAL A 32 -19.80 5.37 -10.70
CA VAL A 32 -20.45 4.10 -11.07
C VAL A 32 -19.73 2.99 -10.30
N ALA A 33 -20.44 2.26 -9.45
CA ALA A 33 -19.87 1.31 -8.50
C ALA A 33 -20.17 -0.14 -8.91
N TYR A 34 -19.12 -0.96 -9.04
CA TYR A 34 -19.25 -2.38 -9.35
C TYR A 34 -18.34 -3.25 -8.48
N ASP A 35 -18.90 -4.32 -7.99
CA ASP A 35 -18.21 -5.43 -7.32
C ASP A 35 -18.96 -6.74 -7.57
N ARG A 36 -18.28 -7.88 -7.50
CA ARG A 36 -18.92 -9.21 -7.50
C ARG A 36 -19.85 -9.38 -6.30
N ASN A 37 -19.49 -8.77 -5.16
CA ASN A 37 -20.34 -8.68 -3.98
C ASN A 37 -21.37 -7.56 -4.15
N GLN A 38 -22.58 -7.90 -4.52
CA GLN A 38 -23.67 -6.95 -4.76
C GLN A 38 -24.16 -6.25 -3.47
N ASP A 39 -23.82 -6.76 -2.26
CA ASP A 39 -24.11 -6.03 -1.02
C ASP A 39 -23.28 -4.76 -0.92
N SER A 40 -21.99 -4.83 -1.26
CA SER A 40 -21.11 -3.65 -1.32
C SER A 40 -21.58 -2.62 -2.35
N VAL A 41 -22.11 -3.09 -3.49
CA VAL A 41 -22.70 -2.22 -4.52
C VAL A 41 -23.93 -1.51 -3.98
N ARG A 42 -24.85 -2.24 -3.32
CA ARG A 42 -26.06 -1.66 -2.72
C ARG A 42 -25.76 -0.65 -1.62
N GLU A 43 -24.74 -0.94 -0.79
CA GLU A 43 -24.29 -0.01 0.24
C GLU A 43 -23.88 1.34 -0.37
N LEU A 44 -22.96 1.32 -1.35
CA LEU A 44 -22.50 2.56 -1.99
C LEU A 44 -23.58 3.26 -2.82
N ALA A 45 -24.49 2.49 -3.43
CA ALA A 45 -25.65 3.08 -4.11
C ALA A 45 -26.57 3.83 -3.14
N GLY A 46 -26.75 3.32 -1.92
CA GLY A 46 -27.43 4.02 -0.84
C GLY A 46 -26.75 5.31 -0.38
N GLU A 47 -25.45 5.46 -0.64
CA GLU A 47 -24.64 6.64 -0.34
C GLU A 47 -24.53 7.62 -1.53
N GLY A 48 -25.10 7.29 -2.70
CA GLY A 48 -25.16 8.20 -3.86
C GLY A 48 -24.40 7.72 -5.10
N ALA A 49 -23.75 6.57 -5.08
CA ALA A 49 -23.16 5.97 -6.28
C ALA A 49 -24.23 5.39 -7.21
N THR A 50 -23.90 5.26 -8.50
CA THR A 50 -24.70 4.48 -9.45
C THR A 50 -24.25 3.02 -9.38
N GLY A 51 -25.02 2.15 -8.70
CA GLY A 51 -24.70 0.72 -8.59
C GLY A 51 -25.06 -0.03 -9.86
N VAL A 52 -24.17 -0.92 -10.32
CA VAL A 52 -24.40 -1.79 -11.49
C VAL A 52 -24.05 -3.25 -11.19
N ALA A 53 -24.61 -4.18 -11.95
CA ALA A 53 -24.50 -5.61 -11.64
C ALA A 53 -23.46 -6.37 -12.49
N SER A 54 -22.92 -5.75 -13.53
CA SER A 54 -21.96 -6.38 -14.45
C SER A 54 -20.95 -5.39 -15.03
N LEU A 55 -19.81 -5.90 -15.54
CA LEU A 55 -18.85 -5.07 -16.28
C LEU A 55 -19.45 -4.47 -17.57
N ALA A 56 -20.39 -5.15 -18.21
CA ALA A 56 -21.10 -4.61 -19.37
C ALA A 56 -21.91 -3.37 -18.98
N GLU A 57 -22.65 -3.45 -17.87
CA GLU A 57 -23.39 -2.29 -17.35
C GLU A 57 -22.45 -1.15 -16.89
N VAL A 58 -21.22 -1.45 -16.41
CA VAL A 58 -20.22 -0.41 -16.13
C VAL A 58 -19.89 0.39 -17.39
N VAL A 59 -19.66 -0.31 -18.52
CA VAL A 59 -19.33 0.31 -19.81
C VAL A 59 -20.50 1.14 -20.32
N ASP A 60 -21.73 0.61 -20.23
CA ASP A 60 -22.95 1.27 -20.70
C ASP A 60 -23.35 2.49 -19.85
N ALA A 61 -22.95 2.51 -18.57
CA ALA A 61 -23.27 3.59 -17.65
C ALA A 61 -22.39 4.84 -17.82
N LEU A 62 -21.33 4.77 -18.62
CA LEU A 62 -20.38 5.88 -18.81
C LEU A 62 -20.40 6.40 -20.25
N ASP A 63 -20.29 7.73 -20.37
CA ASP A 63 -20.07 8.39 -21.67
C ASP A 63 -18.57 8.41 -22.00
N ALA A 64 -18.21 8.29 -23.29
CA ALA A 64 -16.82 8.40 -23.72
C ALA A 64 -16.28 9.85 -23.64
N PRO A 65 -15.02 10.04 -23.27
CA PRO A 65 -14.05 9.02 -22.86
C PRO A 65 -14.34 8.48 -21.47
N ARG A 66 -14.46 7.16 -21.36
CA ARG A 66 -14.78 6.47 -20.12
C ARG A 66 -13.55 6.33 -19.24
N ILE A 67 -13.74 6.42 -17.92
CA ILE A 67 -12.67 6.24 -16.94
C ILE A 67 -13.05 5.07 -16.03
N PHE A 68 -12.19 4.05 -15.98
CA PHE A 68 -12.37 2.86 -15.17
C PHE A 68 -11.26 2.76 -14.12
N TRP A 69 -11.60 2.90 -12.85
CA TRP A 69 -10.68 2.70 -11.74
C TRP A 69 -10.81 1.28 -11.21
N VAL A 70 -9.81 0.45 -11.43
CA VAL A 70 -9.77 -0.94 -10.97
C VAL A 70 -9.05 -1.00 -9.63
N MET A 71 -9.72 -1.59 -8.61
CA MET A 71 -9.21 -1.72 -7.23
C MET A 71 -9.35 -3.15 -6.75
N LEU A 72 -8.64 -4.07 -7.39
CA LEU A 72 -8.73 -5.50 -7.18
C LEU A 72 -7.42 -6.08 -6.62
N PRO A 73 -7.47 -7.29 -6.02
CA PRO A 73 -6.25 -8.00 -5.64
C PRO A 73 -5.35 -8.28 -6.85
N ALA A 74 -4.04 -8.17 -6.66
CA ALA A 74 -3.05 -8.50 -7.69
C ALA A 74 -3.24 -9.91 -8.25
N GLY A 75 -2.81 -10.12 -9.50
CA GLY A 75 -2.91 -11.40 -10.21
C GLY A 75 -4.17 -11.53 -11.04
N ALA A 76 -4.74 -12.74 -11.11
CA ALA A 76 -5.82 -13.08 -12.03
C ALA A 76 -7.05 -12.14 -11.96
N PRO A 77 -7.56 -11.71 -10.79
CA PRO A 77 -8.72 -10.82 -10.75
C PRO A 77 -8.49 -9.49 -11.47
N THR A 78 -7.33 -8.88 -11.27
CA THR A 78 -6.94 -7.62 -11.94
C THR A 78 -6.72 -7.88 -13.45
N GLU A 79 -6.00 -8.94 -13.78
CA GLU A 79 -5.68 -9.31 -15.16
C GLU A 79 -6.94 -9.50 -16.02
N GLU A 80 -7.83 -10.36 -15.56
CA GLU A 80 -9.08 -10.69 -16.26
C GLU A 80 -9.99 -9.46 -16.43
N THR A 81 -10.06 -8.62 -15.39
CA THR A 81 -10.89 -7.42 -15.42
C THR A 81 -10.35 -6.38 -16.39
N ILE A 82 -9.04 -6.11 -16.36
CA ILE A 82 -8.41 -5.14 -17.28
C ILE A 82 -8.53 -5.62 -18.72
N ALA A 83 -8.29 -6.91 -18.99
CA ALA A 83 -8.46 -7.48 -20.32
C ALA A 83 -9.90 -7.35 -20.84
N ALA A 84 -10.90 -7.66 -19.98
CA ALA A 84 -12.30 -7.53 -20.33
C ALA A 84 -12.71 -6.06 -20.62
N LEU A 85 -12.22 -5.13 -19.80
CA LEU A 85 -12.45 -3.70 -20.01
C LEU A 85 -11.79 -3.21 -21.31
N ALA A 86 -10.54 -3.57 -21.57
CA ALA A 86 -9.82 -3.17 -22.77
C ALA A 86 -10.51 -3.68 -24.06
N ALA A 87 -11.10 -4.89 -24.01
CA ALA A 87 -11.85 -5.45 -25.13
C ALA A 87 -13.21 -4.76 -25.36
N ALA A 88 -13.83 -4.20 -24.31
CA ALA A 88 -15.14 -3.54 -24.39
C ALA A 88 -15.03 -2.02 -24.52
N ALA A 89 -13.88 -1.44 -24.22
CA ALA A 89 -13.62 -0.01 -24.28
C ALA A 89 -13.48 0.50 -25.72
N GLN A 90 -13.58 1.82 -25.88
CA GLN A 90 -13.37 2.52 -27.15
C GLN A 90 -12.05 3.28 -27.12
N PRO A 91 -11.48 3.61 -28.30
CA PRO A 91 -10.31 4.46 -28.36
C PRO A 91 -10.50 5.79 -27.60
N GLY A 92 -9.54 6.11 -26.75
CA GLY A 92 -9.58 7.29 -25.88
C GLY A 92 -10.12 7.02 -24.45
N ASP A 93 -10.71 5.86 -24.19
CA ASP A 93 -11.07 5.46 -22.82
C ASP A 93 -9.81 5.22 -21.97
N VAL A 94 -9.95 5.32 -20.65
CA VAL A 94 -8.85 5.20 -19.70
C VAL A 94 -9.11 4.10 -18.68
N ILE A 95 -8.18 3.19 -18.54
CA ILE A 95 -8.15 2.20 -17.45
C ILE A 95 -7.09 2.60 -16.45
N ILE A 96 -7.48 2.75 -15.19
CA ILE A 96 -6.60 3.04 -14.05
C ILE A 96 -6.50 1.78 -13.20
N ASP A 97 -5.30 1.23 -13.05
CA ASP A 97 -5.01 0.20 -12.05
C ASP A 97 -4.56 0.87 -10.76
N GLY A 98 -5.43 0.89 -9.75
CA GLY A 98 -5.16 1.46 -8.43
C GLY A 98 -4.89 0.41 -7.35
N GLY A 99 -4.78 -0.86 -7.75
CA GLY A 99 -4.47 -1.98 -6.86
C GLY A 99 -3.01 -2.06 -6.43
N ASN A 100 -2.63 -3.18 -5.84
CA ASN A 100 -1.22 -3.50 -5.59
C ASN A 100 -0.72 -4.39 -6.71
N THR A 101 -0.24 -3.81 -7.79
CA THR A 101 0.21 -4.54 -8.97
C THR A 101 1.73 -4.54 -9.08
N PHE A 102 2.29 -5.63 -9.61
CA PHE A 102 3.71 -5.69 -9.94
C PHE A 102 3.97 -4.83 -11.18
N PHE A 103 4.86 -3.86 -11.07
CA PHE A 103 5.09 -2.84 -12.11
C PHE A 103 5.42 -3.37 -13.51
N LYS A 104 6.00 -4.59 -13.62
CA LYS A 104 6.27 -5.22 -14.93
C LYS A 104 4.99 -5.69 -15.63
N ASP A 105 3.95 -6.01 -14.86
CA ASP A 105 2.62 -6.30 -15.42
C ASP A 105 1.96 -5.05 -15.97
N ASP A 106 2.15 -3.89 -15.31
CA ASP A 106 1.65 -2.60 -15.82
C ASP A 106 2.26 -2.25 -17.18
N ILE A 107 3.58 -2.45 -17.32
CA ILE A 107 4.29 -2.21 -18.60
C ILE A 107 3.72 -3.10 -19.72
N ARG A 108 3.36 -4.32 -19.40
CA ARG A 108 2.73 -5.25 -20.37
C ARG A 108 1.31 -4.81 -20.70
N ARG A 109 0.48 -4.58 -19.69
CA ARG A 109 -0.92 -4.16 -19.83
C ARG A 109 -1.06 -2.82 -20.57
N TYR A 110 -0.15 -1.88 -20.33
CA TYR A 110 -0.08 -0.62 -21.10
C TYR A 110 0.01 -0.88 -22.61
N ARG A 111 0.89 -1.81 -23.03
CA ARG A 111 1.04 -2.16 -24.45
C ARG A 111 -0.19 -2.87 -25.01
N GLU A 112 -0.80 -3.73 -24.22
CA GLU A 112 -2.03 -4.44 -24.59
C GLU A 112 -3.20 -3.46 -24.75
N CYS A 113 -3.43 -2.58 -23.79
CA CYS A 113 -4.45 -1.52 -23.87
C CYS A 113 -4.22 -0.58 -25.05
N ALA A 114 -2.99 -0.18 -25.30
CA ALA A 114 -2.64 0.65 -26.44
C ALA A 114 -3.00 -0.01 -27.79
N GLY A 115 -2.90 -1.34 -27.88
CA GLY A 115 -3.37 -2.11 -29.04
C GLY A 115 -4.87 -1.97 -29.34
N HIS A 116 -5.67 -1.60 -28.36
CA HIS A 116 -7.10 -1.28 -28.46
C HIS A 116 -7.38 0.23 -28.56
N GLY A 117 -6.35 1.08 -28.55
CA GLY A 117 -6.48 2.54 -28.47
C GLY A 117 -6.91 3.05 -27.10
N VAL A 118 -6.82 2.23 -26.07
CA VAL A 118 -7.21 2.53 -24.68
C VAL A 118 -5.97 2.97 -23.89
N HIS A 119 -6.11 4.02 -23.10
CA HIS A 119 -5.05 4.48 -22.23
C HIS A 119 -4.99 3.66 -20.93
N TYR A 120 -3.78 3.41 -20.47
CA TYR A 120 -3.53 2.72 -19.20
C TYR A 120 -2.71 3.58 -18.25
N VAL A 121 -3.15 3.65 -17.00
CA VAL A 121 -2.50 4.42 -15.92
C VAL A 121 -2.38 3.52 -14.70
N ASP A 122 -1.20 3.41 -14.12
CA ASP A 122 -0.97 2.71 -12.86
C ASP A 122 -0.88 3.71 -11.70
N VAL A 123 -1.54 3.41 -10.59
CA VAL A 123 -1.61 4.30 -9.44
C VAL A 123 -1.27 3.56 -8.16
N GLY A 124 -0.03 3.71 -7.72
CA GLY A 124 0.39 3.30 -6.39
C GLY A 124 -0.27 4.16 -5.33
N THR A 125 -1.14 3.55 -4.53
CA THR A 125 -1.96 4.24 -3.52
C THR A 125 -1.46 3.90 -2.12
N SER A 126 -1.06 4.91 -1.34
CA SER A 126 -0.69 4.78 0.07
C SER A 126 -1.63 5.59 0.96
N GLY A 127 -1.99 5.04 2.13
CA GLY A 127 -2.92 5.66 3.09
C GLY A 127 -3.86 4.65 3.76
N GLY A 128 -4.00 3.46 3.18
CA GLY A 128 -4.80 2.37 3.73
C GLY A 128 -6.25 2.79 4.02
N VAL A 129 -6.83 2.22 5.04
CA VAL A 129 -8.21 2.51 5.45
C VAL A 129 -8.41 3.95 5.92
N TRP A 130 -7.35 4.63 6.36
CA TRP A 130 -7.36 6.01 6.83
C TRP A 130 -7.44 7.04 5.70
N GLY A 131 -7.22 6.62 4.45
CA GLY A 131 -7.22 7.51 3.29
C GLY A 131 -8.57 8.19 3.03
N LEU A 132 -9.68 7.61 3.50
CA LEU A 132 -11.00 8.25 3.40
C LEU A 132 -10.99 9.65 4.05
N GLU A 133 -10.41 9.77 5.23
CA GLU A 133 -10.38 11.03 5.99
C GLU A 133 -9.09 11.83 5.75
N ARG A 134 -7.95 11.16 5.69
CA ARG A 134 -6.63 11.81 5.57
C ARG A 134 -6.21 12.12 4.13
N GLY A 135 -6.85 11.50 3.14
CA GLY A 135 -6.39 11.48 1.74
C GLY A 135 -5.35 10.40 1.48
N TYR A 136 -5.10 10.16 0.21
CA TYR A 136 -4.16 9.13 -0.27
C TYR A 136 -2.94 9.78 -0.90
N CYS A 137 -1.75 9.32 -0.53
CA CYS A 137 -0.54 9.62 -1.30
C CYS A 137 -0.54 8.79 -2.58
N LEU A 138 -0.48 9.45 -3.75
CA LEU A 138 -0.62 8.78 -5.05
C LEU A 138 0.66 8.94 -5.88
N MET A 139 1.16 7.82 -6.35
CA MET A 139 2.30 7.73 -7.27
C MET A 139 1.80 7.19 -8.60
N ILE A 140 1.84 7.98 -9.65
CA ILE A 140 1.09 7.75 -10.89
C ILE A 140 2.05 7.50 -12.04
N GLY A 141 1.87 6.38 -12.74
CA GLY A 141 2.57 6.04 -13.98
C GLY A 141 1.62 6.07 -15.18
N GLY A 142 2.14 6.47 -16.33
CA GLY A 142 1.36 6.53 -17.58
C GLY A 142 1.74 7.71 -18.44
N ASP A 143 1.04 7.87 -19.55
CA ASP A 143 1.25 9.00 -20.46
C ASP A 143 0.90 10.32 -19.78
N LYS A 144 1.84 11.25 -19.74
CA LYS A 144 1.68 12.52 -19.02
C LYS A 144 0.40 13.27 -19.39
N GLN A 145 0.05 13.31 -20.66
CA GLN A 145 -1.16 14.00 -21.12
C GLN A 145 -2.44 13.37 -20.55
N VAL A 146 -2.47 12.05 -20.43
CA VAL A 146 -3.59 11.32 -19.83
C VAL A 146 -3.64 11.57 -18.32
N VAL A 147 -2.49 11.51 -17.65
CA VAL A 147 -2.40 11.80 -16.20
C VAL A 147 -2.85 13.23 -15.91
N ASP A 148 -2.48 14.20 -16.74
CA ASP A 148 -2.92 15.61 -16.59
C ASP A 148 -4.45 15.77 -16.76
N LEU A 149 -5.09 15.00 -17.65
CA LEU A 149 -6.56 14.99 -17.80
C LEU A 149 -7.27 14.43 -16.56
N LEU A 150 -6.64 13.51 -15.84
CA LEU A 150 -7.18 12.88 -14.64
C LEU A 150 -6.88 13.67 -13.35
N ASP A 151 -6.20 14.79 -13.46
CA ASP A 151 -5.78 15.63 -12.32
C ASP A 151 -6.90 15.92 -11.30
N PRO A 152 -8.15 16.25 -11.71
CA PRO A 152 -9.23 16.49 -10.76
C PRO A 152 -9.55 15.29 -9.86
N ILE A 153 -9.40 14.05 -10.37
CA ILE A 153 -9.58 12.81 -9.62
C ILE A 153 -8.47 12.67 -8.58
N PHE A 154 -7.22 12.85 -9.00
CA PHE A 154 -6.06 12.69 -8.12
C PHE A 154 -6.03 13.77 -7.04
N ASP A 155 -6.34 15.02 -7.38
CA ASP A 155 -6.43 16.12 -6.41
C ASP A 155 -7.49 15.86 -5.34
N THR A 156 -8.65 15.34 -5.73
CA THR A 156 -9.72 14.96 -4.80
C THR A 156 -9.29 13.83 -3.86
N LEU A 157 -8.57 12.85 -4.38
CA LEU A 157 -8.11 11.71 -3.58
C LEU A 157 -6.94 12.06 -2.67
N ALA A 158 -6.11 13.01 -3.05
CA ALA A 158 -4.93 13.42 -2.29
C ALA A 158 -5.27 14.17 -0.98
N PRO A 159 -4.31 14.23 -0.02
CA PRO A 159 -4.52 14.94 1.25
C PRO A 159 -4.55 16.47 1.11
N GLY A 160 -4.08 17.01 -0.01
CA GLY A 160 -3.84 18.44 -0.16
C GLY A 160 -2.61 18.91 0.63
N TYR A 161 -2.43 20.21 0.78
CA TYR A 161 -1.27 20.78 1.50
C TYR A 161 -1.21 20.38 2.99
N GLY A 162 -2.37 20.13 3.60
CA GLY A 162 -2.45 19.81 5.02
C GLY A 162 -1.77 20.83 5.92
N THR A 163 -1.10 20.34 6.96
CA THR A 163 -0.35 21.17 7.93
C THR A 163 1.17 21.07 7.77
N ILE A 164 1.64 20.31 6.76
CA ILE A 164 3.08 20.11 6.52
C ILE A 164 3.64 21.36 5.84
N PRO A 165 4.65 22.02 6.43
CA PRO A 165 5.24 23.20 5.80
C PRO A 165 5.96 22.82 4.52
N ARG A 166 5.98 23.74 3.56
CA ARG A 166 6.68 23.56 2.31
C ARG A 166 8.17 23.33 2.54
N THR A 167 8.75 22.37 1.83
CA THR A 167 10.19 22.10 1.91
C THR A 167 10.97 23.31 1.38
N PRO A 168 11.93 23.87 2.16
CA PRO A 168 12.77 24.96 1.67
C PRO A 168 13.50 24.59 0.38
N GLY A 169 13.57 25.52 -0.55
CA GLY A 169 14.22 25.32 -1.85
C GLY A 169 13.33 24.68 -2.93
N ARG A 170 12.08 24.35 -2.64
CA ARG A 170 11.09 23.95 -3.65
C ARG A 170 10.33 25.15 -4.19
N ASP A 171 11.06 26.07 -4.86
CA ASP A 171 10.49 27.29 -5.41
C ASP A 171 10.13 27.09 -6.87
N GLY A 172 8.86 27.14 -7.19
CA GLY A 172 8.33 27.01 -8.55
C GLY A 172 8.33 25.55 -9.06
N GLY A 173 7.32 25.17 -9.79
CA GLY A 173 7.15 23.82 -10.33
C GLY A 173 5.75 23.29 -10.12
N ASP A 174 5.58 22.01 -10.43
CA ASP A 174 4.35 21.29 -10.22
C ASP A 174 4.10 21.10 -8.72
N ASP A 175 3.02 21.68 -8.19
CA ASP A 175 2.67 21.65 -6.78
C ASP A 175 1.96 20.35 -6.35
N ARG A 176 1.68 19.44 -7.28
CA ARG A 176 1.02 18.14 -7.03
C ARG A 176 1.74 17.35 -5.95
N ALA A 177 3.08 17.34 -5.96
CA ALA A 177 3.86 16.64 -4.94
C ALA A 177 3.62 17.21 -3.53
N GLU A 178 3.41 18.51 -3.41
CA GLU A 178 3.10 19.17 -2.13
C GLU A 178 1.67 18.91 -1.68
N ARG A 179 0.78 18.57 -2.62
CA ARG A 179 -0.61 18.15 -2.35
C ARG A 179 -0.72 16.64 -2.09
N GLY A 180 0.35 15.87 -2.28
CA GLY A 180 0.44 14.45 -1.95
C GLY A 180 0.23 13.49 -3.12
N TYR A 181 0.39 13.94 -4.38
CA TYR A 181 0.40 13.07 -5.55
C TYR A 181 1.38 13.54 -6.62
N ILE A 182 1.85 12.63 -7.46
CA ILE A 182 2.86 12.93 -8.48
C ILE A 182 2.71 12.04 -9.71
N HIS A 183 2.94 12.59 -10.91
CA HIS A 183 3.28 11.79 -12.08
C HIS A 183 4.72 11.31 -11.95
N ALA A 184 4.91 10.03 -11.62
CA ALA A 184 6.21 9.44 -11.32
C ALA A 184 7.00 9.06 -12.58
N GLY A 185 6.31 8.89 -13.73
CA GLY A 185 6.95 8.51 -14.99
C GLY A 185 6.02 7.74 -15.93
N PRO A 186 6.58 6.98 -16.89
CA PRO A 186 5.79 6.15 -17.81
C PRO A 186 5.05 5.03 -17.06
N ALA A 187 4.22 4.28 -17.81
CA ALA A 187 3.46 3.14 -17.24
C ALA A 187 4.38 2.16 -16.49
N GLY A 188 3.96 1.76 -15.30
CA GLY A 188 4.72 0.98 -14.32
C GLY A 188 5.50 1.83 -13.32
N ALA A 189 5.76 3.12 -13.57
CA ALA A 189 6.52 3.97 -12.66
C ALA A 189 5.76 4.25 -11.35
N GLY A 190 4.46 4.34 -11.36
CA GLY A 190 3.63 4.56 -10.17
C GLY A 190 3.73 3.39 -9.20
N HIS A 191 3.45 2.18 -9.66
CA HIS A 191 3.56 0.97 -8.85
C HIS A 191 5.01 0.64 -8.49
N PHE A 192 6.00 0.96 -9.34
CA PHE A 192 7.41 0.81 -8.97
C PHE A 192 7.77 1.69 -7.76
N VAL A 193 7.42 2.97 -7.80
CA VAL A 193 7.68 3.89 -6.67
C VAL A 193 6.92 3.45 -5.42
N LYS A 194 5.66 2.98 -5.58
CA LYS A 194 4.86 2.43 -4.46
C LYS A 194 5.50 1.18 -3.86
N MET A 195 5.99 0.28 -4.70
CA MET A 195 6.68 -0.95 -4.27
C MET A 195 7.90 -0.62 -3.41
N VAL A 196 8.73 0.33 -3.85
CA VAL A 196 9.91 0.79 -3.08
C VAL A 196 9.49 1.45 -1.76
N HIS A 197 8.42 2.28 -1.79
CA HIS A 197 7.83 2.83 -0.56
C HIS A 197 7.47 1.71 0.43
N ASN A 198 6.84 0.64 -0.01
CA ASN A 198 6.47 -0.48 0.86
C ASN A 198 7.71 -1.25 1.37
N GLY A 199 8.76 -1.37 0.57
CA GLY A 199 10.04 -1.90 1.04
C GLY A 199 10.60 -1.08 2.21
N ILE A 200 10.61 0.25 2.08
CA ILE A 200 11.02 1.18 3.17
C ILE A 200 10.11 1.01 4.39
N GLU A 201 8.81 0.91 4.19
CA GLU A 201 7.83 0.67 5.26
C GLU A 201 8.16 -0.61 6.05
N TYR A 202 8.51 -1.72 5.37
CA TYR A 202 8.94 -2.96 6.02
C TYR A 202 10.16 -2.75 6.91
N GLY A 203 11.16 -2.01 6.42
CA GLY A 203 12.37 -1.69 7.20
C GLY A 203 12.07 -0.87 8.45
N LEU A 204 11.24 0.17 8.32
CA LEU A 204 10.81 1.01 9.45
C LEU A 204 10.01 0.21 10.48
N MET A 205 9.04 -0.60 10.04
CA MET A 205 8.25 -1.45 10.93
C MET A 205 9.14 -2.44 11.69
N GLN A 206 10.10 -3.06 11.01
CA GLN A 206 11.02 -4.01 11.63
C GLN A 206 11.91 -3.32 12.67
N ALA A 207 12.41 -2.12 12.37
CA ALA A 207 13.24 -1.36 13.32
C ALA A 207 12.46 -0.99 14.60
N TYR A 208 11.20 -0.56 14.47
CA TYR A 208 10.36 -0.32 15.65
C TYR A 208 10.10 -1.60 16.43
N ALA A 209 9.74 -2.69 15.75
CA ALA A 209 9.47 -3.97 16.42
C ALA A 209 10.66 -4.46 17.23
N GLU A 210 11.86 -4.47 16.66
CA GLU A 210 13.09 -4.84 17.36
C GLU A 210 13.41 -3.90 18.52
N GLY A 211 13.22 -2.58 18.32
CA GLY A 211 13.46 -1.59 19.38
C GLY A 211 12.55 -1.77 20.58
N PHE A 212 11.24 -1.99 20.34
CA PHE A 212 10.28 -2.25 21.43
C PHE A 212 10.52 -3.62 22.10
N ASP A 213 10.96 -4.63 21.36
CA ASP A 213 11.31 -5.93 21.95
C ASP A 213 12.56 -5.86 22.82
N ILE A 214 13.57 -5.06 22.45
CA ILE A 214 14.72 -4.76 23.30
C ILE A 214 14.29 -4.06 24.61
N LEU A 215 13.37 -3.10 24.54
CA LEU A 215 12.84 -2.42 25.75
C LEU A 215 12.13 -3.43 26.66
N ARG A 216 11.28 -4.31 26.09
CA ARG A 216 10.58 -5.37 26.82
C ARG A 216 11.56 -6.36 27.45
N GLY A 217 12.61 -6.73 26.73
CA GLY A 217 13.66 -7.64 27.19
C GLY A 217 14.46 -7.16 28.41
N ARG A 218 14.34 -5.87 28.76
CA ARG A 218 15.07 -5.32 29.90
C ARG A 218 14.58 -5.83 31.26
N ALA A 219 13.38 -6.38 31.32
CA ALA A 219 12.82 -7.03 32.50
C ALA A 219 13.25 -8.52 32.66
N SER A 220 14.02 -9.06 31.71
CA SER A 220 14.41 -10.47 31.66
C SER A 220 15.23 -10.92 32.87
N ASP A 221 14.93 -12.11 33.39
CA ASP A 221 15.67 -12.78 34.46
C ASP A 221 17.09 -13.25 34.05
N LYS A 222 17.39 -13.21 32.76
CA LYS A 222 18.75 -13.44 32.23
C LYS A 222 19.73 -12.32 32.56
N LEU A 223 19.23 -11.16 32.98
CA LEU A 223 20.05 -10.02 33.39
C LEU A 223 20.32 -10.02 34.90
N ALA A 224 21.40 -9.36 35.33
CA ALA A 224 21.65 -9.12 36.74
C ALA A 224 20.50 -8.27 37.36
N GLU A 225 20.15 -8.54 38.62
CA GLU A 225 19.00 -7.93 39.27
C GLU A 225 19.05 -6.39 39.29
N ASP A 226 20.23 -5.83 39.55
CA ASP A 226 20.50 -4.38 39.59
C ASP A 226 20.41 -3.70 38.20
N GLN A 227 20.33 -4.50 37.12
CA GLN A 227 20.22 -4.03 35.75
C GLN A 227 18.83 -4.20 35.16
N ARG A 228 17.92 -4.86 35.90
CA ARG A 228 16.54 -5.11 35.45
C ARG A 228 15.65 -3.92 35.76
N PHE A 229 14.86 -3.54 34.80
CA PHE A 229 13.77 -2.60 35.03
C PHE A 229 12.68 -2.77 33.98
N THR A 230 11.47 -2.43 34.34
CA THR A 230 10.33 -2.40 33.43
C THR A 230 10.10 -0.99 32.94
N VAL A 231 9.81 -0.82 31.67
CA VAL A 231 9.42 0.47 31.08
C VAL A 231 7.95 0.43 30.69
N ASN A 232 7.29 1.56 30.75
CA ASN A 232 5.95 1.73 30.23
C ASN A 232 6.04 1.96 28.71
N MET A 233 5.87 0.92 27.91
CA MET A 233 5.99 0.99 26.44
C MET A 233 4.97 1.92 25.78
N PRO A 234 3.68 1.96 26.18
CA PRO A 234 2.74 2.98 25.71
C PRO A 234 3.21 4.40 25.89
N ASP A 235 3.74 4.75 27.09
CA ASP A 235 4.25 6.09 27.35
C ASP A 235 5.53 6.41 26.58
N ILE A 236 6.39 5.41 26.36
CA ILE A 236 7.59 5.57 25.51
C ILE A 236 7.15 5.85 24.05
N ALA A 237 6.22 5.08 23.51
CA ALA A 237 5.70 5.32 22.16
C ALA A 237 5.07 6.71 22.05
N GLU A 238 4.29 7.13 23.06
CA GLU A 238 3.67 8.46 23.11
C GLU A 238 4.69 9.60 23.16
N VAL A 239 5.74 9.47 23.96
CA VAL A 239 6.82 10.46 24.01
C VAL A 239 7.57 10.56 22.68
N TRP A 240 7.90 9.41 22.09
CA TRP A 240 8.68 9.39 20.85
C TRP A 240 7.89 9.97 19.66
N ARG A 241 6.59 9.69 19.57
CA ARG A 241 5.77 10.24 18.49
C ARG A 241 5.61 11.77 18.56
N ARG A 242 5.78 12.38 19.74
CA ARG A 242 5.54 13.81 19.94
C ARG A 242 6.70 14.74 19.58
N GLY A 243 7.87 14.25 19.31
CA GLY A 243 8.96 15.15 18.95
C GLY A 243 10.32 14.50 18.83
N SER A 244 10.42 13.19 18.86
CA SER A 244 11.70 12.52 18.60
C SER A 244 12.01 12.50 17.10
N VAL A 245 13.28 12.30 16.77
CA VAL A 245 13.75 12.19 15.38
C VAL A 245 13.19 10.97 14.64
N ILE A 246 12.68 9.97 15.39
CA ILE A 246 12.04 8.78 14.83
C ILE A 246 10.51 8.89 14.75
N SER A 247 9.94 10.06 14.98
CA SER A 247 8.49 10.25 14.84
C SER A 247 8.03 9.95 13.41
N SER A 248 6.95 9.20 13.29
CA SER A 248 6.34 8.85 12.00
C SER A 248 4.89 8.41 12.20
N TRP A 249 4.11 8.35 11.14
CA TRP A 249 2.77 7.77 11.23
C TRP A 249 2.77 6.30 11.66
N LEU A 250 3.79 5.52 11.28
CA LEU A 250 3.94 4.14 11.78
C LEU A 250 4.12 4.09 13.30
N LEU A 251 4.85 5.03 13.87
CA LEU A 251 4.99 5.15 15.32
C LEU A 251 3.68 5.61 15.99
N ASP A 252 2.89 6.47 15.34
CA ASP A 252 1.53 6.83 15.80
C ASP A 252 0.65 5.59 15.92
N LEU A 253 0.70 4.68 14.93
CA LEU A 253 -0.02 3.42 14.95
C LEU A 253 0.49 2.49 16.06
N CYS A 254 1.81 2.39 16.25
CA CYS A 254 2.37 1.63 17.40
C CYS A 254 1.85 2.16 18.74
N ALA A 255 1.81 3.48 18.93
CA ALA A 255 1.32 4.07 20.16
C ALA A 255 -0.17 3.79 20.39
N LEU A 256 -0.97 3.81 19.31
CA LEU A 256 -2.40 3.49 19.37
C LEU A 256 -2.64 2.05 19.83
N GLU A 257 -1.96 1.08 19.22
CA GLU A 257 -2.14 -0.34 19.55
C GLU A 257 -1.60 -0.69 20.93
N LEU A 258 -0.44 -0.15 21.31
CA LEU A 258 0.12 -0.36 22.65
C LEU A 258 -0.74 0.28 23.76
N ALA A 259 -1.43 1.38 23.48
CA ALA A 259 -2.36 1.99 24.42
C ALA A 259 -3.64 1.17 24.58
N ALA A 260 -4.08 0.49 23.52
CA ALA A 260 -5.25 -0.39 23.55
C ALA A 260 -4.97 -1.73 24.25
N ASP A 261 -3.82 -2.33 23.97
CA ASP A 261 -3.37 -3.59 24.57
C ASP A 261 -1.83 -3.58 24.72
N HIS A 262 -1.37 -3.38 25.94
CA HIS A 262 0.04 -3.28 26.29
C HIS A 262 0.88 -4.50 25.85
N ASP A 263 0.31 -5.69 25.89
CA ASP A 263 0.97 -6.96 25.57
C ASP A 263 0.60 -7.51 24.17
N LEU A 264 -0.25 -6.80 23.43
CA LEU A 264 -0.68 -7.14 22.06
C LEU A 264 -1.27 -8.55 21.93
N HIS A 265 -2.05 -9.01 22.95
CA HIS A 265 -2.60 -10.38 23.04
C HIS A 265 -3.50 -10.75 21.86
N GLN A 266 -4.13 -9.76 21.22
CA GLN A 266 -5.03 -9.98 20.08
C GLN A 266 -4.28 -10.27 18.76
N PHE A 267 -2.96 -10.10 18.72
CA PHE A 267 -2.15 -10.31 17.52
C PHE A 267 -1.33 -11.59 17.61
N SER A 268 -1.25 -12.33 16.50
CA SER A 268 -0.32 -13.43 16.37
C SER A 268 1.09 -12.93 16.02
N GLY A 269 2.12 -13.71 16.29
CA GLY A 269 3.49 -13.42 15.86
C GLY A 269 3.73 -13.69 14.37
N HIS A 270 2.71 -14.11 13.61
CA HIS A 270 2.82 -14.40 12.18
C HIS A 270 2.58 -13.12 11.36
N VAL A 271 3.58 -12.70 10.60
CA VAL A 271 3.51 -11.48 9.79
C VAL A 271 3.49 -11.85 8.31
N ALA A 272 2.34 -11.61 7.65
CA ALA A 272 2.20 -11.81 6.22
C ALA A 272 2.93 -10.72 5.41
N ASP A 273 3.19 -10.99 4.14
CA ASP A 273 3.59 -10.00 3.15
C ASP A 273 2.64 -10.07 1.95
N SER A 274 2.52 -8.99 1.22
CA SER A 274 1.66 -8.84 0.04
C SER A 274 2.45 -8.80 -1.28
N GLY A 275 3.76 -9.12 -1.22
CA GLY A 275 4.65 -9.27 -2.37
C GLY A 275 5.56 -8.08 -2.61
N GLU A 276 5.19 -6.85 -2.22
CA GLU A 276 5.95 -5.64 -2.55
C GLU A 276 7.36 -5.63 -1.94
N GLY A 277 7.51 -6.16 -0.71
CA GLY A 277 8.83 -6.32 -0.09
C GLY A 277 9.75 -7.22 -0.92
N GLN A 278 9.22 -8.33 -1.43
CA GLN A 278 9.96 -9.23 -2.31
C GLN A 278 10.28 -8.57 -3.66
N TRP A 279 9.32 -7.88 -4.26
CA TRP A 279 9.53 -7.17 -5.52
C TRP A 279 10.59 -6.08 -5.39
N THR A 280 10.61 -5.35 -4.26
CA THR A 280 11.63 -4.33 -3.96
C THR A 280 13.03 -4.95 -3.86
N VAL A 281 13.17 -6.07 -3.15
CA VAL A 281 14.44 -6.78 -3.04
C VAL A 281 14.89 -7.32 -4.41
N ASN A 282 13.97 -7.86 -5.22
CA ASN A 282 14.28 -8.30 -6.57
C ASN A 282 14.75 -7.14 -7.47
N ALA A 283 14.10 -5.98 -7.39
CA ALA A 283 14.53 -4.79 -8.13
C ALA A 283 15.92 -4.35 -7.69
N ALA A 284 16.22 -4.32 -6.40
CA ALA A 284 17.56 -4.02 -5.89
C ALA A 284 18.64 -4.97 -6.44
N MET A 285 18.31 -6.26 -6.57
CA MET A 285 19.23 -7.25 -7.19
C MET A 285 19.41 -7.00 -8.69
N GLU A 286 18.34 -6.72 -9.42
CA GLU A 286 18.39 -6.39 -10.87
C GLU A 286 19.23 -5.14 -11.14
N GLU A 287 19.15 -4.17 -10.25
CA GLU A 287 19.84 -2.88 -10.35
C GLU A 287 21.24 -2.87 -9.71
N ALA A 288 21.64 -4.00 -9.08
CA ALA A 288 22.88 -4.13 -8.30
C ALA A 288 22.97 -3.08 -7.16
N VAL A 289 21.85 -2.74 -6.53
CA VAL A 289 21.77 -1.80 -5.41
C VAL A 289 21.74 -2.57 -4.09
N PRO A 290 22.65 -2.29 -3.14
CA PRO A 290 22.62 -2.91 -1.82
C PRO A 290 21.33 -2.52 -1.04
N ALA A 291 20.57 -3.51 -0.58
CA ALA A 291 19.31 -3.32 0.15
C ALA A 291 19.27 -4.16 1.45
N ASN A 292 20.32 -4.11 2.24
CA ASN A 292 20.52 -4.98 3.41
C ASN A 292 19.37 -4.86 4.43
N VAL A 293 18.92 -3.64 4.76
CA VAL A 293 17.86 -3.40 5.73
C VAL A 293 16.52 -3.96 5.23
N LEU A 294 16.17 -3.69 3.97
CA LEU A 294 14.91 -4.15 3.39
C LEU A 294 14.87 -5.67 3.25
N THR A 295 16.00 -6.27 2.86
CA THR A 295 16.14 -7.72 2.78
C THR A 295 16.00 -8.38 4.16
N ALA A 296 16.63 -7.84 5.19
CA ALA A 296 16.51 -8.36 6.55
C ALA A 296 15.07 -8.26 7.06
N ALA A 297 14.38 -7.15 6.83
CA ALA A 297 12.98 -6.96 7.21
C ALA A 297 12.04 -7.96 6.49
N LEU A 298 12.26 -8.22 5.20
CA LEU A 298 11.51 -9.23 4.45
C LEU A 298 11.73 -10.64 5.04
N PHE A 299 12.98 -11.01 5.32
CA PHE A 299 13.31 -12.32 5.86
C PHE A 299 12.84 -12.50 7.29
N ALA A 300 12.77 -11.44 8.10
CA ALA A 300 12.11 -11.47 9.41
C ALA A 300 10.64 -11.88 9.29
N ARG A 301 9.90 -11.37 8.29
CA ARG A 301 8.51 -11.79 8.00
C ARG A 301 8.45 -13.26 7.59
N TYR A 302 9.36 -13.76 6.76
CA TYR A 302 9.41 -15.18 6.41
C TYR A 302 9.69 -16.03 7.65
N ARG A 303 10.64 -15.61 8.48
CA ARG A 303 10.97 -16.30 9.73
C ARG A 303 9.78 -16.37 10.69
N SER A 304 9.01 -15.30 10.80
CA SER A 304 7.84 -15.26 11.70
C SER A 304 6.77 -16.31 11.39
N ARG A 305 6.79 -16.89 10.19
CA ARG A 305 5.83 -17.90 9.71
C ARG A 305 6.40 -19.32 9.71
N THR A 306 7.66 -19.47 10.11
CA THR A 306 8.36 -20.75 10.07
C THR A 306 8.59 -21.27 11.49
N GLU A 307 7.82 -22.27 11.87
CA GLU A 307 8.05 -23.04 13.08
C GLU A 307 8.90 -24.26 12.76
N ASP A 308 9.75 -24.70 13.71
CA ASP A 308 10.52 -25.95 13.65
C ASP A 308 11.29 -26.13 12.32
N SER A 309 12.04 -25.09 11.97
CA SER A 309 12.71 -24.99 10.66
C SER A 309 13.74 -26.11 10.46
N PHE A 310 13.75 -26.72 9.26
CA PHE A 310 14.77 -27.70 8.89
C PHE A 310 16.19 -27.15 9.00
N ALA A 311 16.39 -25.86 8.71
CA ALA A 311 17.69 -25.20 8.84
C ALA A 311 18.18 -25.21 10.30
N ASP A 312 17.30 -24.92 11.27
CA ASP A 312 17.65 -24.94 12.69
C ASP A 312 17.94 -26.39 13.17
N LYS A 313 17.16 -27.37 12.69
CA LYS A 313 17.43 -28.80 12.95
C LYS A 313 18.80 -29.22 12.41
N LEU A 314 19.15 -28.77 11.22
CA LEU A 314 20.46 -29.08 10.62
C LEU A 314 21.61 -28.43 11.39
N LEU A 315 21.43 -27.17 11.85
CA LEU A 315 22.40 -26.49 12.72
C LEU A 315 22.62 -27.28 14.02
N SER A 316 21.54 -27.71 14.67
CA SER A 316 21.58 -28.54 15.87
C SER A 316 22.27 -29.87 15.62
N ALA A 317 21.96 -30.56 14.51
CA ALA A 317 22.60 -31.80 14.10
C ALA A 317 24.10 -31.63 13.84
N MET A 318 24.51 -30.54 13.18
CA MET A 318 25.94 -30.27 12.97
C MET A 318 26.67 -29.99 14.30
N ARG A 319 26.06 -29.24 15.23
CA ARG A 319 26.64 -29.03 16.57
C ARG A 319 26.80 -30.33 17.34
N PHE A 320 25.83 -31.24 17.22
CA PHE A 320 25.94 -32.60 17.76
C PHE A 320 27.10 -33.35 17.10
N GLY A 321 27.19 -33.33 15.79
CA GLY A 321 28.19 -34.09 15.02
C GLY A 321 29.62 -33.71 15.34
N PHE A 322 29.93 -32.44 15.55
CA PHE A 322 31.30 -32.02 15.85
C PHE A 322 31.59 -31.79 17.34
N GLY A 323 30.61 -31.52 18.16
CA GLY A 323 30.80 -31.15 19.56
C GLY A 323 30.04 -32.00 20.58
N GLY A 324 29.22 -32.95 20.15
CA GLY A 324 28.41 -33.80 21.04
C GLY A 324 27.29 -33.03 21.79
N HIS A 325 26.97 -31.80 21.39
CA HIS A 325 25.90 -31.00 22.01
C HIS A 325 24.55 -31.56 21.58
N VAL A 326 23.76 -32.03 22.56
CA VAL A 326 22.41 -32.55 22.31
C VAL A 326 21.39 -31.45 22.68
N GLU A 327 20.63 -30.98 21.69
CA GLU A 327 19.47 -30.13 21.87
C GLU A 327 18.22 -31.02 21.72
N ILE A 328 17.64 -31.39 22.85
CA ILE A 328 16.48 -32.33 22.88
C ILE A 328 15.22 -31.58 22.44
N PRO A 329 14.37 -32.15 21.57
CA PRO A 329 13.05 -31.58 21.27
C PRO A 329 12.24 -31.39 22.56
N GLN A 330 11.69 -30.19 22.74
CA GLN A 330 10.79 -29.87 23.85
C GLN A 330 9.41 -30.42 23.59
#